data_8f0bd061a274b020d87bf1d84cd30c54
#
_entry.id   8f0bd061a274b020d87bf1d84cd30c54
#
_cell.length_a   1.000
_cell.length_b   1.000
_cell.length_c   1.000
_cell.angle_alpha   90.00
_cell.angle_beta   90.00
_cell.angle_gamma   90.00
#
_symmetry.space_group_name_H-M   'P 1'
#
loop_
_entity.id
_entity.type
_entity.pdbx_description
1 polymer ?
#
loop_
_entity_poly.entity_id
_entity_poly.type
_entity_poly.pdbx_seq_one_letter_code
_entity_poly.pdbx_strand_id
1 'polypeptide(L)'
;MLILVEGADGSGKTTLVNQLSEYFPVMRINRSNDHIKEFYDNLTCMNEDIVLDRCFITDLVYRLALDDGIGTDGINMFYMDCILRDSIVIYCKTVTQFDDAKARGENNITDLKTAQTISKYYDAVMKFINTRTSTHTIKYDWHLDTPEDLVSTIKDIINKTRRQ
;
A
#
# COMPACT_ATOMS: atom_id res chain seq x y z
N MET A 1 3.65 -10.92 -9.86
CA MET A 1 4.24 -9.84 -9.00
C MET A 1 3.12 -9.19 -8.19
N LEU A 2 3.36 -8.81 -6.95
CA LEU A 2 2.39 -8.09 -6.15
C LEU A 2 2.54 -6.57 -6.34
N ILE A 3 1.42 -5.87 -6.51
CA ILE A 3 1.33 -4.43 -6.66
C ILE A 3 0.54 -3.92 -5.45
N LEU A 4 1.23 -3.38 -4.46
CA LEU A 4 0.65 -2.99 -3.17
C LEU A 4 0.26 -1.52 -3.23
N VAL A 5 -1.04 -1.21 -3.13
CA VAL A 5 -1.53 0.19 -3.12
C VAL A 5 -1.74 0.64 -1.69
N GLU A 6 -0.93 1.59 -1.24
CA GLU A 6 -0.82 2.04 0.14
C GLU A 6 -0.94 3.55 0.29
N GLY A 7 -1.30 4.02 1.46
CA GLY A 7 -1.41 5.43 1.79
C GLY A 7 -2.50 5.72 2.83
N ALA A 8 -2.50 6.91 3.39
CA ALA A 8 -3.49 7.35 4.37
C ALA A 8 -4.90 7.49 3.76
N ASP A 9 -5.91 7.61 4.61
CA ASP A 9 -7.26 7.91 4.14
C ASP A 9 -7.28 9.27 3.43
N GLY A 10 -8.09 9.39 2.39
CA GLY A 10 -8.12 10.58 1.55
C GLY A 10 -7.05 10.66 0.45
N SER A 11 -6.07 9.77 0.41
CA SER A 11 -4.97 9.81 -0.55
C SER A 11 -5.31 9.33 -1.98
N GLY A 12 -6.57 9.02 -2.28
CA GLY A 12 -7.01 8.61 -3.63
C GLY A 12 -6.84 7.13 -3.94
N LYS A 13 -6.45 6.27 -2.97
CA LYS A 13 -6.24 4.82 -3.19
C LYS A 13 -7.40 4.10 -3.87
N THR A 14 -8.61 4.28 -3.37
CA THR A 14 -9.79 3.57 -3.91
C THR A 14 -10.04 3.91 -5.37
N THR A 15 -9.87 5.19 -5.73
CA THR A 15 -9.98 5.63 -7.11
C THR A 15 -8.92 4.98 -7.98
N LEU A 16 -7.66 5.00 -7.53
CA LEU A 16 -6.55 4.37 -8.24
C LEU A 16 -6.76 2.87 -8.40
N VAL A 17 -7.14 2.16 -7.34
CA VAL A 17 -7.40 0.70 -7.38
C VAL A 17 -8.49 0.36 -8.40
N ASN A 18 -9.56 1.16 -8.45
CA ASN A 18 -10.63 0.95 -9.44
C ASN A 18 -10.12 1.15 -10.87
N GLN A 19 -9.24 2.11 -11.12
CA GLN A 19 -8.61 2.32 -12.43
C GLN A 19 -7.62 1.21 -12.77
N LEU A 20 -6.80 0.76 -11.81
CA LEU A 20 -5.88 -0.38 -12.00
C LEU A 20 -6.61 -1.69 -12.26
N SER A 21 -7.87 -1.84 -11.81
CA SER A 21 -8.68 -3.04 -12.03
C SER A 21 -9.00 -3.31 -13.51
N GLU A 22 -8.85 -2.32 -14.38
CA GLU A 22 -8.96 -2.48 -15.83
C GLU A 22 -7.76 -3.22 -16.45
N TYR A 23 -6.64 -3.26 -15.74
CA TYR A 23 -5.37 -3.79 -16.23
C TYR A 23 -4.87 -5.00 -15.44
N PHE A 24 -5.24 -5.12 -14.16
CA PHE A 24 -4.76 -6.15 -13.25
C PHE A 24 -5.90 -6.68 -12.37
N PRO A 25 -5.90 -7.97 -12.02
CA PRO A 25 -6.77 -8.49 -10.98
C PRO A 25 -6.55 -7.73 -9.66
N VAL A 26 -7.64 -7.40 -8.97
CA VAL A 26 -7.60 -6.68 -7.68
C VAL A 26 -8.08 -7.58 -6.57
N MET A 27 -7.31 -7.63 -5.47
CA MET A 27 -7.71 -8.27 -4.23
C MET A 27 -7.73 -7.26 -3.09
N ARG A 28 -8.71 -7.40 -2.20
CA ARG A 28 -8.86 -6.57 -1.00
C ARG A 28 -8.67 -7.43 0.23
N ILE A 29 -7.84 -6.96 1.15
CA ILE A 29 -7.63 -7.65 2.43
C ILE A 29 -8.66 -7.12 3.43
N ASN A 30 -9.50 -8.02 3.94
CA ASN A 30 -10.37 -7.72 5.07
C ASN A 30 -9.59 -7.96 6.38
N ARG A 31 -9.59 -6.97 7.27
CA ARG A 31 -8.90 -7.00 8.59
C ARG A 31 -9.34 -8.15 9.51
N SER A 32 -10.47 -8.80 9.22
CA SER A 32 -11.02 -9.90 10.02
C SER A 32 -10.45 -11.28 9.68
N ASN A 33 -9.45 -11.37 8.82
CA ASN A 33 -8.91 -12.66 8.43
C ASN A 33 -7.86 -13.15 9.44
N ASP A 34 -8.25 -14.13 10.27
CA ASP A 34 -7.32 -14.87 11.15
C ASP A 34 -6.24 -15.67 10.37
N HIS A 35 -6.31 -15.68 9.03
CA HIS A 35 -5.43 -16.41 8.12
C HIS A 35 -4.58 -15.50 7.22
N ILE A 36 -4.16 -14.33 7.71
CA ILE A 36 -3.36 -13.36 6.93
C ILE A 36 -2.11 -14.02 6.33
N LYS A 37 -1.44 -14.89 7.09
CA LYS A 37 -0.25 -15.60 6.62
C LYS A 37 -0.56 -16.52 5.43
N GLU A 38 -1.57 -17.37 5.55
CA GLU A 38 -1.99 -18.28 4.50
C GLU A 38 -2.43 -17.53 3.23
N PHE A 39 -3.08 -16.37 3.41
CA PHE A 39 -3.45 -15.50 2.31
C PHE A 39 -2.22 -15.02 1.53
N TYR A 40 -1.19 -14.50 2.21
CA TYR A 40 0.03 -14.05 1.53
C TYR A 40 0.84 -15.20 0.94
N ASP A 41 0.91 -16.37 1.60
CA ASP A 41 1.56 -17.55 1.06
C ASP A 41 0.90 -17.99 -0.25
N ASN A 42 -0.42 -17.95 -0.33
CA ASN A 42 -1.16 -18.24 -1.55
C ASN A 42 -0.89 -17.20 -2.65
N LEU A 43 -0.82 -15.90 -2.31
CA LEU A 43 -0.54 -14.83 -3.27
C LEU A 43 0.85 -14.93 -3.90
N THR A 44 1.87 -15.29 -3.11
CA THR A 44 3.24 -15.44 -3.63
C THR A 44 3.41 -16.62 -4.57
N CYS A 45 2.48 -17.60 -4.51
CA CYS A 45 2.44 -18.75 -5.41
C CYS A 45 1.68 -18.47 -6.72
N MET A 46 1.00 -17.33 -6.84
CA MET A 46 0.27 -16.98 -8.05
C MET A 46 1.23 -16.49 -9.15
N ASN A 47 1.05 -16.98 -10.38
CA ASN A 47 1.82 -16.57 -11.55
C ASN A 47 1.27 -15.30 -12.24
N GLU A 48 0.43 -14.54 -11.53
CA GLU A 48 -0.24 -13.35 -12.04
C GLU A 48 0.28 -12.09 -11.35
N ASP A 49 0.13 -10.95 -12.03
CA ASP A 49 0.37 -9.64 -11.43
C ASP A 49 -0.94 -9.17 -10.77
N ILE A 50 -0.92 -9.00 -9.46
CA ILE A 50 -2.13 -8.75 -8.66
C ILE A 50 -1.98 -7.46 -7.88
N VAL A 51 -2.99 -6.60 -7.97
CA VAL A 51 -3.11 -5.39 -7.15
C VAL A 51 -3.75 -5.74 -5.82
N LEU A 52 -3.08 -5.37 -4.72
CA LEU A 52 -3.65 -5.43 -3.38
C LEU A 52 -4.09 -4.04 -2.93
N ASP A 53 -5.39 -3.89 -2.65
CA ASP A 53 -5.95 -2.69 -2.02
C ASP A 53 -5.69 -2.74 -0.52
N ARG A 54 -4.61 -2.08 -0.11
CA ARG A 54 -3.96 -2.14 1.20
C ARG A 54 -3.27 -3.49 1.47
N CYS A 55 -2.34 -3.46 2.41
CA CYS A 55 -1.68 -4.66 2.92
C CYS A 55 -1.27 -4.43 4.38
N PHE A 56 -0.39 -5.28 4.91
CA PHE A 56 0.16 -5.18 6.26
C PHE A 56 0.82 -3.81 6.57
N ILE A 57 1.24 -3.04 5.55
CA ILE A 57 1.82 -1.69 5.74
C ILE A 57 0.79 -0.76 6.37
N THR A 58 -0.46 -0.78 5.87
CA THR A 58 -1.56 -0.02 6.49
C THR A 58 -1.72 -0.38 7.97
N ASP A 59 -1.78 -1.66 8.31
CA ASP A 59 -1.95 -2.09 9.71
C ASP A 59 -0.79 -1.65 10.59
N LEU A 60 0.45 -1.79 10.11
CA LEU A 60 1.64 -1.32 10.81
C LEU A 60 1.57 0.18 11.07
N VAL A 61 1.27 0.98 10.05
CA VAL A 61 1.22 2.45 10.16
C VAL A 61 0.15 2.90 11.14
N TYR A 62 -1.07 2.35 11.05
CA TYR A 62 -2.16 2.75 11.93
C TYR A 62 -1.92 2.32 13.38
N ARG A 63 -1.36 1.14 13.62
CA ARG A 63 -0.95 0.73 14.97
C ARG A 63 0.09 1.68 15.57
N LEU A 64 1.13 2.03 14.80
CA LEU A 64 2.15 2.98 15.26
C LEU A 64 1.59 4.39 15.50
N ALA A 65 0.63 4.83 14.69
CA ALA A 65 0.08 6.18 14.76
C ALA A 65 -0.94 6.35 15.87
N LEU A 66 -1.72 5.31 16.19
CA LEU A 66 -2.84 5.38 17.12
C LEU A 66 -2.52 4.78 18.50
N ASP A 67 -1.29 4.31 18.69
CA ASP A 67 -0.82 3.68 19.95
C ASP A 67 -1.72 2.50 20.39
N ASP A 68 -2.28 1.78 19.43
CA ASP A 68 -3.16 0.63 19.64
C ASP A 68 -2.36 -0.62 20.05
N GLY A 69 -1.53 -0.47 21.09
CA GLY A 69 -0.68 -1.49 21.68
C GLY A 69 -0.22 -2.52 20.65
N ILE A 70 1.01 -2.43 20.19
CA ILE A 70 1.54 -3.36 19.18
C ILE A 70 1.51 -4.78 19.74
N GLY A 71 0.37 -5.44 19.57
CA GLY A 71 0.36 -6.88 19.53
C GLY A 71 1.16 -7.24 18.29
N THR A 72 2.39 -7.67 18.48
CA THR A 72 3.27 -8.17 17.43
C THR A 72 2.76 -9.51 16.87
N ASP A 73 1.50 -9.79 17.06
CA ASP A 73 0.86 -11.05 16.76
C ASP A 73 0.78 -11.27 15.25
N GLY A 74 1.93 -11.61 14.69
CA GLY A 74 1.97 -12.39 13.48
C GLY A 74 2.63 -11.80 12.24
N ILE A 75 3.00 -10.52 12.16
CA ILE A 75 3.81 -10.08 11.01
C ILE A 75 5.27 -10.05 11.41
N ASN A 76 5.93 -11.19 11.27
CA ASN A 76 7.38 -11.30 11.41
C ASN A 76 8.05 -10.41 10.35
N MET A 77 9.05 -9.60 10.73
CA MET A 77 9.81 -8.75 9.79
C MET A 77 10.42 -9.56 8.63
N PHE A 78 10.80 -10.80 8.86
CA PHE A 78 11.25 -11.72 7.82
C PHE A 78 10.17 -11.99 6.78
N TYR A 79 8.92 -12.14 7.21
CA TYR A 79 7.79 -12.37 6.33
C TYR A 79 7.45 -11.12 5.50
N MET A 80 7.55 -9.94 6.11
CA MET A 80 7.42 -8.67 5.39
C MET A 80 8.48 -8.53 4.28
N ASP A 81 9.73 -8.90 4.58
CA ASP A 81 10.82 -8.85 3.60
C ASP A 81 10.54 -9.81 2.42
N CYS A 82 10.05 -11.01 2.70
CA CYS A 82 9.69 -11.97 1.65
C CYS A 82 8.59 -11.44 0.71
N ILE A 83 7.54 -10.80 1.26
CA ILE A 83 6.45 -10.23 0.45
C ILE A 83 6.94 -9.03 -0.35
N LEU A 84 7.75 -8.17 0.25
CA LEU A 84 8.21 -6.93 -0.36
C LEU A 84 9.26 -7.17 -1.44
N ARG A 85 10.04 -8.23 -1.36
CA ARG A 85 11.23 -8.46 -2.20
C ARG A 85 10.96 -8.33 -3.69
N ASP A 86 9.84 -8.89 -4.17
CA ASP A 86 9.46 -8.91 -5.58
C ASP A 86 8.13 -8.18 -5.80
N SER A 87 7.88 -7.12 -5.02
CA SER A 87 6.67 -6.33 -5.14
C SER A 87 6.93 -4.90 -5.61
N ILE A 88 5.87 -4.27 -6.11
CA ILE A 88 5.81 -2.84 -6.38
C ILE A 88 4.92 -2.22 -5.31
N VAL A 89 5.42 -1.24 -4.58
CA VAL A 89 4.62 -0.48 -3.62
C VAL A 89 4.27 0.87 -4.22
N ILE A 90 2.98 1.13 -4.41
CA ILE A 90 2.45 2.42 -4.85
C ILE A 90 2.04 3.19 -3.60
N TYR A 91 2.80 4.22 -3.27
CA TYR A 91 2.50 5.10 -2.14
C TYR A 91 1.65 6.29 -2.60
N CYS A 92 0.33 6.19 -2.39
CA CYS A 92 -0.62 7.26 -2.66
C CYS A 92 -0.47 8.35 -1.59
N LYS A 93 -0.02 9.53 -2.00
CA LYS A 93 0.15 10.68 -1.12
C LYS A 93 -0.16 11.97 -1.85
N THR A 94 -1.08 12.77 -1.30
CA THR A 94 -1.35 14.13 -1.75
C THR A 94 -1.23 15.10 -0.58
N VAL A 95 -0.99 16.38 -0.88
CA VAL A 95 -0.92 17.44 0.15
C VAL A 95 -2.29 17.76 0.75
N THR A 96 -3.37 17.48 0.05
CA THR A 96 -4.77 17.78 0.44
C THR A 96 -5.50 16.59 1.06
N GLN A 97 -4.80 15.47 1.31
CA GLN A 97 -5.43 14.20 1.70
C GLN A 97 -6.40 14.31 2.90
N PHE A 98 -6.10 15.18 3.88
CA PHE A 98 -6.97 15.37 5.03
C PHE A 98 -8.27 16.09 4.66
N ASP A 99 -8.17 17.17 3.88
CA ASP A 99 -9.34 17.93 3.43
C ASP A 99 -10.21 17.08 2.49
N ASP A 100 -9.60 16.27 1.64
CA ASP A 100 -10.28 15.33 0.74
C ASP A 100 -11.00 14.23 1.52
N ALA A 101 -10.39 13.67 2.56
CA ALA A 101 -10.99 12.68 3.44
C ALA A 101 -12.19 13.26 4.20
N LYS A 102 -12.02 14.47 4.74
CA LYS A 102 -13.07 15.19 5.46
C LYS A 102 -14.25 15.52 4.55
N ALA A 103 -14.00 15.99 3.33
CA ALA A 103 -15.03 16.31 2.35
C ALA A 103 -15.88 15.09 1.96
N ARG A 104 -15.30 13.89 1.99
CA ARG A 104 -16.00 12.62 1.71
C ARG A 104 -16.65 11.98 2.94
N GLY A 105 -16.51 12.57 4.13
CA GLY A 105 -17.08 12.01 5.37
C GLY A 105 -16.38 10.73 5.83
N GLU A 106 -15.10 10.55 5.49
CA GLU A 106 -14.31 9.42 5.97
C GLU A 106 -14.04 9.55 7.48
N ASN A 107 -14.68 8.69 8.28
CA ASN A 107 -14.74 8.83 9.74
C ASN A 107 -13.50 8.34 10.49
N ASN A 108 -12.53 7.73 9.82
CA ASN A 108 -11.34 7.17 10.47
C ASN A 108 -10.31 8.24 10.87
N ILE A 109 -10.39 9.42 10.30
CA ILE A 109 -9.53 10.56 10.63
C ILE A 109 -10.41 11.63 11.29
N THR A 110 -10.38 11.68 12.62
CA THR A 110 -11.23 12.58 13.39
C THR A 110 -10.67 14.00 13.48
N ASP A 111 -9.36 14.15 13.35
CA ASP A 111 -8.69 15.46 13.49
C ASP A 111 -7.39 15.53 12.64
N LEU A 112 -6.97 16.77 12.39
CA LEU A 112 -5.78 17.06 11.57
C LEU A 112 -4.49 16.49 12.19
N LYS A 113 -4.37 16.48 13.53
CA LYS A 113 -3.17 15.99 14.22
C LYS A 113 -3.00 14.49 13.98
N THR A 114 -4.06 13.73 14.11
CA THR A 114 -4.10 12.29 13.80
C THR A 114 -3.74 12.03 12.34
N ALA A 115 -4.33 12.79 11.39
CA ALA A 115 -4.01 12.68 9.98
C ALA A 115 -2.51 12.93 9.69
N GLN A 116 -1.95 13.98 10.28
CA GLN A 116 -0.52 14.31 10.15
C GLN A 116 0.38 13.23 10.76
N THR A 117 -0.05 12.65 11.88
CA THR A 117 0.68 11.57 12.54
C THR A 117 0.72 10.32 11.65
N ILE A 118 -0.42 9.89 11.11
CA ILE A 118 -0.52 8.77 10.16
C ILE A 118 0.37 9.03 8.93
N SER A 119 0.30 10.22 8.34
CA SER A 119 1.14 10.59 7.18
C SER A 119 2.64 10.49 7.49
N LYS A 120 3.09 10.95 8.66
CA LYS A 120 4.49 10.85 9.09
C LYS A 120 4.95 9.39 9.24
N TYR A 121 4.09 8.52 9.79
CA TYR A 121 4.43 7.10 9.90
C TYR A 121 4.47 6.41 8.53
N TYR A 122 3.57 6.76 7.61
CA TYR A 122 3.69 6.29 6.22
C TYR A 122 5.03 6.71 5.60
N ASP A 123 5.42 7.98 5.70
CA ASP A 123 6.70 8.47 5.18
C ASP A 123 7.89 7.69 5.77
N ALA A 124 7.86 7.44 7.08
CA ALA A 124 8.93 6.69 7.75
C ALA A 124 9.00 5.23 7.28
N VAL A 125 7.86 4.56 7.18
CA VAL A 125 7.77 3.17 6.71
C VAL A 125 8.18 3.05 5.24
N MET A 126 7.72 3.95 4.38
CA MET A 126 8.12 3.96 2.96
C MET A 126 9.62 4.23 2.78
N LYS A 127 10.19 5.13 3.58
CA LYS A 127 11.64 5.35 3.58
C LYS A 127 12.39 4.09 4.03
N PHE A 128 11.90 3.39 5.05
CA PHE A 128 12.49 2.14 5.51
C PHE A 128 12.45 1.08 4.41
N ILE A 129 11.31 0.88 3.75
CA ILE A 129 11.14 -0.07 2.65
C ILE A 129 12.15 0.24 1.54
N ASN A 130 12.21 1.48 1.08
CA ASN A 130 13.14 1.92 0.02
C ASN A 130 14.62 1.69 0.34
N THR A 131 15.00 1.70 1.62
CA THR A 131 16.41 1.58 2.02
C THR A 131 16.84 0.17 2.37
N ARG A 132 15.90 -0.74 2.63
CA ARG A 132 16.18 -2.05 3.20
C ARG A 132 15.77 -3.22 2.32
N THR A 133 14.96 -2.98 1.31
CA THR A 133 14.42 -4.02 0.43
C THR A 133 14.73 -3.71 -1.04
N SER A 134 14.67 -4.74 -1.90
CA SER A 134 14.71 -4.59 -3.36
C SER A 134 13.37 -4.14 -3.96
N THR A 135 12.44 -3.74 -3.12
CA THR A 135 11.08 -3.32 -3.49
C THR A 135 11.11 -2.06 -4.36
N HIS A 136 10.36 -2.07 -5.44
CA HIS A 136 10.12 -0.86 -6.22
C HIS A 136 9.04 -0.01 -5.57
N THR A 137 9.39 1.19 -5.09
CA THR A 137 8.40 2.13 -4.52
C THR A 137 8.14 3.26 -5.50
N ILE A 138 6.86 3.46 -5.83
CA ILE A 138 6.39 4.55 -6.69
C ILE A 138 5.52 5.47 -5.84
N LYS A 139 5.85 6.76 -5.79
CA LYS A 139 4.96 7.75 -5.19
C LYS A 139 3.92 8.17 -6.23
N TYR A 140 2.66 8.20 -5.84
CA TYR A 140 1.55 8.60 -6.69
C TYR A 140 0.73 9.72 -6.01
N ASP A 141 0.58 10.83 -6.72
CA ASP A 141 -0.28 11.95 -6.33
C ASP A 141 -1.35 12.15 -7.41
N TRP A 142 -2.59 11.80 -7.10
CA TRP A 142 -3.71 11.84 -8.05
C TRP A 142 -4.05 13.23 -8.59
N HIS A 143 -3.48 14.30 -8.01
CA HIS A 143 -3.58 15.65 -8.56
C HIS A 143 -2.55 15.94 -9.66
N LEU A 144 -1.47 15.17 -9.71
CA LEU A 144 -0.31 15.41 -10.57
C LEU A 144 -0.05 14.28 -11.56
N ASP A 145 -0.34 13.05 -11.16
CA ASP A 145 -0.01 11.85 -11.92
C ASP A 145 -1.25 11.27 -12.60
N THR A 146 -1.05 10.65 -13.77
CA THR A 146 -2.12 9.94 -14.47
C THR A 146 -2.03 8.44 -14.19
N PRO A 147 -3.17 7.72 -14.11
CA PRO A 147 -3.16 6.25 -13.96
C PRO A 147 -2.49 5.54 -15.14
N GLU A 148 -2.61 6.08 -16.34
CA GLU A 148 -2.04 5.52 -17.56
C GLU A 148 -0.50 5.52 -17.52
N ASP A 149 0.11 6.62 -17.07
CA ASP A 149 1.57 6.71 -16.89
C ASP A 149 2.05 5.76 -15.81
N LEU A 150 1.28 5.65 -14.72
CA LEU A 150 1.57 4.71 -13.65
C LEU A 150 1.49 3.26 -14.15
N VAL A 151 0.46 2.88 -14.90
CA VAL A 151 0.32 1.54 -15.49
C VAL A 151 1.48 1.23 -16.42
N SER A 152 1.91 2.19 -17.24
CA SER A 152 3.09 2.05 -18.10
C SER A 152 4.35 1.76 -17.27
N THR A 153 4.56 2.53 -16.20
CA THR A 153 5.69 2.36 -15.28
C THR A 153 5.67 0.99 -14.60
N ILE A 154 4.50 0.55 -14.12
CA ILE A 154 4.33 -0.78 -13.50
C ILE A 154 4.71 -1.89 -14.50
N LYS A 155 4.17 -1.85 -15.73
CA LYS A 155 4.46 -2.83 -16.76
C LYS A 155 5.94 -2.90 -17.13
N ASP A 156 6.61 -1.75 -17.17
CA ASP A 156 8.05 -1.67 -17.42
C ASP A 156 8.87 -2.33 -16.31
N ILE A 157 8.50 -2.12 -15.05
CA ILE A 157 9.15 -2.78 -13.91
C ILE A 157 8.94 -4.29 -13.98
N ILE A 158 7.71 -4.76 -14.19
CA ILE A 158 7.38 -6.18 -14.31
C ILE A 158 8.21 -6.83 -15.42
N ASN A 159 8.27 -6.21 -16.60
CA ASN A 159 9.01 -6.73 -17.74
C ASN A 159 10.52 -6.79 -17.48
N LYS A 160 11.09 -5.83 -16.78
CA LYS A 160 12.51 -5.84 -16.40
C LYS A 160 12.82 -6.94 -15.40
N THR A 161 11.99 -7.09 -14.37
CA THR A 161 12.18 -8.11 -13.32
C THR A 161 12.08 -9.54 -13.89
N ARG A 162 11.18 -9.79 -14.84
CA ARG A 162 11.01 -11.12 -15.47
C ARG A 162 12.15 -11.51 -16.44
N ARG A 163 13.01 -10.58 -16.82
CA ARG A 163 14.15 -10.83 -17.71
C ARG A 163 15.46 -11.13 -16.98
N GLN A 164 15.49 -10.93 -15.68
CA GLN A 164 16.61 -11.23 -14.79
C GLN A 164 16.53 -12.66 -14.24
#